data_e2eb21f0f08fd865b06af4fe5fbe76a1
#
_entry.id   e2eb21f0f08fd865b06af4fe5fbe76a1
#
_cell.length_a   1.000
_cell.length_b   1.000
_cell.length_c   1.000
_cell.angle_alpha   90.00
_cell.angle_beta   90.00
_cell.angle_gamma   90.00
#
_symmetry.space_group_name_H-M   'P 1'
#
loop_
_entity.id
_entity.type
_entity.pdbx_description
1 polymer ?
#
loop_
_entity_poly.entity_id
_entity_poly.type
_entity_poly.pdbx_seq_one_letter_code
_entity_poly.pdbx_strand_id
1 'polypeptide(L)'
;NTSGNDLVKRFINKADKTTQDEIERLIAGESIEKAIRLDLTYDELDSSIMNLWSVLFTTGYLTQTGRTSGGVYKLVIPNREVREVFVLQIQEWFLEKTLSDFHLNKIIAR
;
A
#
# COMPACT_ATOMS: atom_id res chain seq x y z
N ASN A 1 -1.56 -5.91 -15.98
CA ASN A 1 -0.51 -6.81 -15.55
C ASN A 1 -0.78 -7.33 -14.16
N THR A 2 -0.93 -8.66 -14.06
CA THR A 2 -1.33 -9.28 -12.80
C THR A 2 -0.25 -9.17 -11.72
N SER A 3 1.02 -9.12 -12.12
CA SER A 3 2.11 -9.01 -11.15
C SER A 3 2.01 -7.75 -10.31
N GLY A 4 1.66 -6.64 -10.95
CA GLY A 4 1.54 -5.38 -10.24
C GLY A 4 0.39 -5.39 -9.26
N ASN A 5 -0.74 -5.95 -9.67
CA ASN A 5 -1.90 -6.04 -8.78
C ASN A 5 -1.59 -6.91 -7.57
N ASP A 6 -0.82 -7.99 -7.79
CA ASP A 6 -0.45 -8.86 -6.70
C ASP A 6 0.45 -8.15 -5.69
N LEU A 7 1.36 -7.33 -6.17
CA LEU A 7 2.25 -6.58 -5.29
C LEU A 7 1.46 -5.61 -4.40
N VAL A 8 0.53 -4.87 -5.02
CA VAL A 8 -0.28 -3.92 -4.26
C VAL A 8 -1.17 -4.66 -3.27
N LYS A 9 -1.74 -5.78 -3.69
CA LYS A 9 -2.59 -6.57 -2.81
C LYS A 9 -1.80 -7.07 -1.60
N ARG A 10 -0.58 -7.55 -1.84
CA ARG A 10 0.28 -8.03 -0.75
C ARG A 10 0.61 -6.90 0.21
N PHE A 11 0.89 -5.73 -0.33
CA PHE A 11 1.18 -4.56 0.48
C PHE A 11 0.00 -4.19 1.37
N ILE A 12 -1.19 -4.15 0.80
CA ILE A 12 -2.39 -3.79 1.55
C ILE A 12 -2.69 -4.83 2.63
N ASN A 13 -2.48 -6.11 2.33
CA ASN A 13 -2.73 -7.16 3.31
C ASN A 13 -1.79 -7.08 4.50
N LYS A 14 -0.58 -6.58 4.30
CA LYS A 14 0.38 -6.43 5.39
C LYS A 14 0.25 -5.12 6.13
N ALA A 15 -0.56 -4.20 5.62
CA ALA A 15 -0.64 -2.85 6.17
C ALA A 15 -1.35 -2.85 7.52
N ASP A 16 -0.76 -2.17 8.49
CA ASP A 16 -1.43 -1.89 9.74
C ASP A 16 -2.32 -0.67 9.56
N LYS A 17 -2.98 -0.25 10.64
CA LYS A 17 -3.92 0.85 10.55
C LYS A 17 -3.25 2.14 10.10
N THR A 18 -2.07 2.42 10.62
CA THR A 18 -1.33 3.62 10.23
C THR A 18 -1.02 3.61 8.73
N THR A 19 -0.57 2.46 8.24
CA THR A 19 -0.24 2.32 6.83
C THR A 19 -1.49 2.44 5.96
N GLN A 20 -2.60 1.89 6.41
CA GLN A 20 -3.86 2.01 5.68
C GLN A 20 -4.30 3.45 5.58
N ASP A 21 -4.17 4.21 6.67
CA ASP A 21 -4.49 5.63 6.65
C ASP A 21 -3.61 6.37 5.65
N GLU A 22 -2.34 6.00 5.59
CA GLU A 22 -1.42 6.62 4.64
C GLU A 22 -1.80 6.29 3.19
N ILE A 23 -2.22 5.06 2.94
CA ILE A 23 -2.68 4.68 1.61
C ILE A 23 -3.93 5.49 1.23
N GLU A 24 -4.84 5.68 2.16
CA GLU A 24 -6.03 6.48 1.91
C GLU A 24 -5.67 7.93 1.58
N ARG A 25 -4.68 8.47 2.26
CA ARG A 25 -4.21 9.82 1.95
C ARG A 25 -3.63 9.90 0.54
N LEU A 26 -2.88 8.89 0.14
CA LEU A 26 -2.35 8.84 -1.23
C LEU A 26 -3.47 8.80 -2.25
N ILE A 27 -4.50 8.00 -1.99
CA ILE A 27 -5.65 7.90 -2.89
C ILE A 27 -6.37 9.23 -2.99
N ALA A 28 -6.40 9.99 -1.90
CA ALA A 28 -7.03 11.29 -1.88
C ALA A 28 -6.21 12.37 -2.59
N GLY A 29 -5.01 12.01 -3.06
CA GLY A 29 -4.16 12.96 -3.77
C GLY A 29 -3.11 13.63 -2.90
N GLU A 30 -3.00 13.22 -1.65
CA GLU A 30 -2.01 13.79 -0.73
C GLU A 30 -0.69 13.05 -0.87
N SER A 31 0.36 13.63 -0.34
CA SER A 31 1.67 13.00 -0.29
C SER A 31 1.97 12.51 1.10
N ILE A 32 2.84 11.51 1.19
CA ILE A 32 3.33 11.04 2.47
C ILE A 32 4.85 10.97 2.40
N GLU A 33 5.49 10.96 3.55
CA GLU A 33 6.95 10.90 3.63
C GLU A 33 7.38 9.55 4.18
N LYS A 34 8.27 8.88 3.45
CA LYS A 34 8.76 7.57 3.83
C LYS A 34 10.24 7.46 3.52
N ALA A 35 10.95 6.77 4.40
CA ALA A 35 12.33 6.41 4.13
C ALA A 35 12.33 5.29 3.08
N ILE A 36 13.08 5.48 2.01
CA ILE A 36 13.11 4.55 0.89
C ILE A 36 14.49 3.93 0.81
N ARG A 37 14.53 2.61 0.66
CA ARG A 37 15.76 1.88 0.45
C ARG A 37 15.79 1.39 -0.99
N LEU A 38 16.85 1.73 -1.69
CA LEU A 38 17.00 1.35 -3.10
C LEU A 38 17.90 0.12 -3.28
N ASP A 39 18.41 -0.42 -2.19
CA ASP A 39 19.39 -1.51 -2.22
C ASP A 39 18.84 -2.82 -1.66
N LEU A 40 17.52 -2.98 -1.72
CA LEU A 40 16.89 -4.19 -1.19
C LEU A 40 17.14 -5.39 -2.08
N THR A 41 17.37 -6.53 -1.47
CA THR A 41 17.46 -7.81 -2.18
C THR A 41 16.09 -8.48 -2.20
N TYR A 42 15.97 -9.52 -3.02
CA TYR A 42 14.71 -10.26 -3.09
C TYR A 42 14.28 -10.79 -1.73
N ASP A 43 15.24 -11.25 -0.95
CA ASP A 43 14.92 -11.85 0.35
C ASP A 43 14.36 -10.82 1.33
N GLU A 44 14.63 -9.55 1.10
CA GLU A 44 14.23 -8.50 2.01
C GLU A 44 12.89 -7.85 1.64
N LEU A 45 12.37 -8.13 0.43
CA LEU A 45 11.20 -7.42 -0.06
C LEU A 45 9.97 -7.55 0.83
N ASP A 46 9.75 -8.73 1.38
CA ASP A 46 8.58 -8.99 2.20
C ASP A 46 8.85 -8.96 3.69
N SER A 47 10.06 -8.58 4.09
CA SER A 47 10.43 -8.67 5.51
C SER A 47 9.78 -7.60 6.37
N SER A 48 9.35 -6.48 5.78
CA SER A 48 8.66 -5.45 6.54
C SER A 48 7.84 -4.58 5.61
N ILE A 49 6.89 -3.86 6.20
CA ILE A 49 6.06 -2.94 5.44
C ILE A 49 6.90 -1.79 4.86
N MET A 50 7.96 -1.40 5.57
CA MET A 50 8.84 -0.35 5.07
C MET A 50 9.53 -0.77 3.78
N ASN A 51 9.91 -2.04 3.67
CA ASN A 51 10.51 -2.54 2.45
C ASN A 51 9.53 -2.54 1.30
N LEU A 52 8.26 -2.82 1.58
CA LEU A 52 7.24 -2.79 0.54
C LEU A 52 7.01 -1.38 0.02
N TRP A 53 7.12 -0.36 0.87
CA TRP A 53 7.08 1.03 0.39
C TRP A 53 8.17 1.27 -0.63
N SER A 54 9.36 0.77 -0.36
CA SER A 54 10.49 0.93 -1.28
C SER A 54 10.24 0.20 -2.59
N VAL A 55 9.66 -1.00 -2.52
CA VAL A 55 9.33 -1.75 -3.73
C VAL A 55 8.31 -1.00 -4.58
N LEU A 56 7.28 -0.45 -3.95
CA LEU A 56 6.28 0.31 -4.69
C LEU A 56 6.91 1.51 -5.37
N PHE A 57 7.86 2.16 -4.72
CA PHE A 57 8.55 3.28 -5.32
C PHE A 57 9.40 2.85 -6.52
N THR A 58 10.17 1.78 -6.37
CA THR A 58 11.08 1.36 -7.44
C THR A 58 10.35 0.75 -8.62
N THR A 59 9.16 0.19 -8.40
CA THR A 59 8.38 -0.41 -9.49
C THR A 59 7.45 0.59 -10.17
N GLY A 60 7.40 1.82 -9.69
CA GLY A 60 6.61 2.86 -10.34
C GLY A 60 5.20 3.02 -9.84
N TYR A 61 4.80 2.29 -8.81
CA TYR A 61 3.48 2.48 -8.23
C TYR A 61 3.41 3.73 -7.36
N LEU A 62 4.55 4.22 -6.92
CA LEU A 62 4.65 5.50 -6.24
C LEU A 62 5.76 6.28 -6.87
N THR A 63 5.67 7.61 -6.84
CA THR A 63 6.73 8.47 -7.34
C THR A 63 7.00 9.56 -6.32
N GLN A 64 8.16 10.20 -6.44
CA GLN A 64 8.49 11.28 -5.53
C GLN A 64 7.94 12.59 -6.08
N THR A 65 7.40 13.41 -5.18
CA THR A 65 6.99 14.76 -5.54
C THR A 65 7.90 15.81 -4.92
N GLY A 66 8.73 15.38 -3.99
CA GLY A 66 9.73 16.24 -3.37
C GLY A 66 10.63 15.36 -2.55
N ARG A 67 11.78 15.89 -2.19
CA ARG A 67 12.76 15.14 -1.44
C ARG A 67 13.10 15.84 -0.16
N THR A 68 12.98 15.14 0.94
CA THR A 68 13.42 15.67 2.21
C THR A 68 14.82 15.12 2.49
N SER A 69 15.42 15.49 3.60
CA SER A 69 16.77 15.07 3.92
C SER A 69 16.80 13.64 4.45
N GLY A 70 17.98 13.03 4.39
CA GLY A 70 18.20 11.75 5.05
C GLY A 70 17.58 10.54 4.41
N GLY A 71 17.40 10.56 3.09
CA GLY A 71 16.84 9.40 2.40
C GLY A 71 15.34 9.27 2.47
N VAL A 72 14.68 10.27 3.04
CA VAL A 72 13.22 10.31 3.12
C VAL A 72 12.70 10.98 1.86
N TYR A 73 11.69 10.37 1.25
CA TYR A 73 11.09 10.85 0.02
C TYR A 73 9.63 11.19 0.27
N LYS A 74 9.18 12.25 -0.39
CA LYS A 74 7.77 12.59 -0.38
C LYS A 74 7.11 11.87 -1.54
N LEU A 75 6.22 10.96 -1.23
CA LEU A 75 5.65 10.03 -2.21
C LEU A 75 4.22 10.39 -2.56
N VAL A 76 3.87 10.21 -3.82
CA VAL A 76 2.49 10.35 -4.30
C VAL A 76 2.23 9.24 -5.32
N ILE A 77 0.95 9.01 -5.59
CA ILE A 77 0.56 8.12 -6.66
C ILE A 77 0.76 8.87 -7.98
N PRO A 78 1.45 8.27 -8.96
CA PRO A 78 1.89 9.02 -10.15
C PRO A 78 0.78 9.37 -11.13
N ASN A 79 -0.27 8.54 -11.23
CA ASN A 79 -1.32 8.78 -12.21
C ASN A 79 -2.60 8.08 -11.81
N ARG A 80 -3.64 8.33 -12.61
CA ARG A 80 -4.96 7.79 -12.33
C ARG A 80 -5.00 6.28 -12.42
N GLU A 81 -4.28 5.71 -13.36
CA GLU A 81 -4.30 4.26 -13.55
C GLU A 81 -3.77 3.54 -12.33
N VAL A 82 -2.66 4.00 -11.79
CA VAL A 82 -2.10 3.42 -10.58
C VAL A 82 -3.04 3.67 -9.40
N ARG A 83 -3.63 4.86 -9.35
CA ARG A 83 -4.58 5.16 -8.27
C ARG A 83 -5.74 4.18 -8.27
N GLU A 84 -6.24 3.83 -9.45
CA GLU A 84 -7.34 2.87 -9.53
C GLU A 84 -6.93 1.49 -9.06
N VAL A 85 -5.68 1.10 -9.30
CA VAL A 85 -5.19 -0.17 -8.77
C VAL A 85 -5.27 -0.19 -7.25
N PHE A 86 -4.79 0.88 -6.62
CA PHE A 86 -4.88 0.98 -5.16
C PHE A 86 -6.32 0.96 -4.67
N VAL A 87 -7.18 1.73 -5.33
CA VAL A 87 -8.59 1.81 -4.93
C VAL A 87 -9.25 0.43 -5.01
N LEU A 88 -9.03 -0.27 -6.11
CA LEU A 88 -9.65 -1.59 -6.29
C LEU A 88 -9.13 -2.59 -5.26
N GLN A 89 -7.84 -2.57 -4.97
CA GLN A 89 -7.29 -3.50 -4.01
C GLN A 89 -7.77 -3.19 -2.59
N ILE A 90 -7.92 -1.93 -2.26
CA ILE A 90 -8.45 -1.55 -0.96
C ILE A 90 -9.91 -1.97 -0.84
N GLN A 91 -10.68 -1.78 -1.91
CA GLN A 91 -12.08 -2.20 -1.90
C GLN A 91 -12.20 -3.70 -1.72
N GLU A 92 -11.37 -4.46 -2.41
CA GLU A 92 -11.37 -5.92 -2.25
C GLU A 92 -11.00 -6.32 -0.83
N TRP A 93 -9.96 -5.69 -0.30
CA TRP A 93 -9.53 -5.99 1.06
C TRP A 93 -10.63 -5.67 2.07
N PHE A 94 -11.23 -4.49 1.90
CA PHE A 94 -12.29 -4.05 2.81
C PHE A 94 -13.49 -4.97 2.74
N LEU A 95 -13.85 -5.38 1.53
CA LEU A 95 -14.99 -6.28 1.34
C LEU A 95 -14.72 -7.64 1.97
N GLU A 96 -13.54 -8.19 1.75
CA GLU A 96 -13.18 -9.47 2.35
C GLU A 96 -13.21 -9.40 3.86
N LYS A 97 -12.69 -8.33 4.41
CA LYS A 97 -12.67 -8.16 5.86
C LYS A 97 -14.07 -7.97 6.40
N THR A 98 -14.88 -7.19 5.71
CA THR A 98 -16.25 -6.95 6.13
C THR A 98 -17.07 -8.23 6.07
N LEU A 99 -16.92 -9.02 5.04
CA LEU A 99 -17.61 -10.29 4.92
C LEU A 99 -17.19 -11.26 6.03
N SER A 100 -15.92 -11.29 6.32
CA SER A 100 -15.40 -12.13 7.40
C SER A 100 -15.99 -11.71 8.75
N ASP A 101 -16.00 -10.41 9.02
CA ASP A 101 -16.56 -9.88 10.25
C ASP A 101 -18.06 -10.12 10.32
N PHE A 102 -18.76 -9.93 9.21
CA PHE A 102 -20.20 -10.16 9.15
C PHE A 102 -20.52 -11.63 9.43
N HIS A 103 -19.78 -12.52 8.84
CA HIS A 103 -19.98 -13.94 9.04
C HIS A 103 -19.76 -14.32 10.52
N LEU A 104 -18.70 -13.79 11.08
CA LEU A 104 -18.38 -14.05 12.48
C LEU A 104 -19.46 -13.51 13.41
N ASN A 105 -19.90 -12.29 13.16
CA ASN A 105 -20.94 -11.65 13.95
C ASN A 105 -22.25 -12.41 13.85
N LYS A 106 -22.56 -12.92 12.68
CA LYS A 106 -23.78 -13.68 12.48
C LYS A 106 -23.76 -14.95 13.33
N ILE A 107 -22.60 -15.58 13.42
CA ILE A 107 -22.47 -16.78 14.24
C ILE A 107 -22.61 -16.43 15.73
N ILE A 108 -21.98 -15.36 16.15
CA ILE A 108 -21.97 -14.96 17.55
C ILE A 108 -23.34 -14.44 17.99
N ALA A 109 -24.01 -13.72 17.12
CA ALA A 109 -25.29 -13.10 17.44
C ALA A 109 -26.40 -14.13 17.68
N ARG A 110 -26.16 -15.35 17.32
CA ARG A 110 -27.13 -16.40 17.58
C ARG A 110 -26.94 -16.98 18.98
#